data_5bf1d60f6ffa2ab7cf2c53397b9bd09e
#
_entry.id   5bf1d60f6ffa2ab7cf2c53397b9bd09e
#
_cell.length_a   1.000
_cell.length_b   1.000
_cell.length_c   1.000
_cell.angle_alpha   90.00
_cell.angle_beta   90.00
_cell.angle_gamma   90.00
#
_symmetry.space_group_name_H-M   'P 1'
#
loop_
_entity.id
_entity.type
_entity.pdbx_description
1 polymer ?
#
loop_
_entity_poly.entity_id
_entity_poly.type
_entity_poly.pdbx_seq_one_letter_code
_entity_poly.pdbx_strand_id
1 'polypeptide(L)'
;MPSNDGMNYAPDGRPAPVCSPGDFVFAAAGLDHGHIFGMCNGLIDAGGQLRWVYDPDPLKVASFVHRYPGVEAAPSEDAVLQDASVQLVAGAAVPADRVALGLRVMDHGKHYFADKPPMTTLDQLAQARAGVASTGRKYAVYYSERLHVESAVYAGQLIANGAIGRVVHVMGTGPHRLQAASRPPWFWERERFGGILCDIGSHQLEQVLFFGGSDEATITSARVANYAHKEHPTFEDFGDVNVVLANAVAGYCRVDWFTPDGLGTWGDGRTVILGTDGYIELRKYIDVAREPTGDHVYLVDKGGEHHLPVSGQVGYPFFGALILDILEDTERAMTQAHAFAAAELCLTAAAQAVRVEG
;
A
#
# COMPACT_ATOMS: atom_id res chain seq x y z
N MET A 1 -2.87 2.12 21.62
CA MET A 1 -3.48 0.82 21.33
C MET A 1 -3.34 0.61 19.84
N PRO A 2 -3.00 -0.59 19.36
CA PRO A 2 -3.00 -0.82 17.91
C PRO A 2 -4.37 -0.46 17.36
N SER A 3 -4.40 0.21 16.22
CA SER A 3 -5.64 0.58 15.55
C SER A 3 -6.44 -0.69 15.24
N ASN A 4 -7.69 -0.76 15.70
CA ASN A 4 -8.59 -1.87 15.37
C ASN A 4 -9.14 -1.77 13.94
N ASP A 5 -8.70 -0.77 13.19
CA ASP A 5 -9.16 -0.42 11.85
C ASP A 5 -7.95 -0.29 10.91
N GLY A 6 -7.94 -1.10 9.84
CA GLY A 6 -6.90 -1.07 8.82
C GLY A 6 -6.83 0.26 8.05
N MET A 7 -7.95 0.98 7.92
CA MET A 7 -8.00 2.30 7.28
C MET A 7 -7.10 3.33 7.98
N ASN A 8 -6.96 3.21 9.31
CA ASN A 8 -6.15 4.10 10.12
C ASN A 8 -4.82 3.47 10.57
N TYR A 9 -4.37 2.39 9.90
CA TYR A 9 -3.10 1.76 10.18
C TYR A 9 -1.94 2.67 9.79
N ALA A 10 -1.23 3.17 10.80
CA ALA A 10 -0.09 4.06 10.65
C ALA A 10 0.99 3.62 11.63
N PRO A 11 1.84 2.65 11.26
CA PRO A 11 2.91 2.18 12.12
C PRO A 11 3.92 3.29 12.40
N ASP A 12 4.46 3.28 13.61
CA ASP A 12 5.58 4.13 13.99
C ASP A 12 6.87 3.40 13.60
N GLY A 13 7.74 4.08 12.85
CA GLY A 13 9.06 3.58 12.48
C GLY A 13 10.14 3.99 13.49
N ARG A 14 11.39 3.69 13.14
CA ARG A 14 12.56 4.25 13.79
C ARG A 14 13.16 5.30 12.88
N PRO A 15 13.48 6.50 13.39
CA PRO A 15 14.15 7.52 12.58
C PRO A 15 15.43 6.96 11.95
N ALA A 16 15.49 7.02 10.63
CA ALA A 16 16.64 6.61 9.82
C ALA A 16 16.85 7.63 8.69
N PRO A 17 17.23 8.88 9.02
CA PRO A 17 17.31 9.97 8.06
C PRO A 17 18.38 9.70 7.01
N VAL A 18 18.02 9.90 5.74
CA VAL A 18 18.90 9.76 4.57
C VAL A 18 19.33 11.12 4.00
N CYS A 19 18.77 12.22 4.52
CA CYS A 19 19.07 13.60 4.11
C CYS A 19 19.06 14.52 5.32
N SER A 20 19.64 15.73 5.17
CA SER A 20 19.62 16.75 6.22
C SER A 20 18.26 17.47 6.28
N PRO A 21 17.88 18.05 7.43
CA PRO A 21 16.66 18.85 7.53
C PRO A 21 16.62 19.95 6.48
N GLY A 22 15.53 20.00 5.70
CA GLY A 22 15.34 20.97 4.62
C GLY A 22 15.82 20.54 3.24
N ASP A 23 16.62 19.46 3.12
CA ASP A 23 17.06 18.94 1.82
C ASP A 23 15.87 18.32 1.06
N PHE A 24 14.92 17.73 1.78
CA PHE A 24 13.70 17.15 1.23
C PHE A 24 12.46 17.67 1.95
N VAL A 25 11.64 18.44 1.22
CA VAL A 25 10.40 19.05 1.74
C VAL A 25 9.21 18.40 1.04
N PHE A 26 8.20 18.00 1.80
CA PHE A 26 6.98 17.43 1.26
C PHE A 26 5.72 18.05 1.89
N ALA A 27 4.59 17.81 1.25
CA ALA A 27 3.27 18.21 1.72
C ALA A 27 2.31 17.01 1.74
N ALA A 28 1.23 17.15 2.50
CA ALA A 28 0.11 16.21 2.51
C ALA A 28 -1.14 16.87 1.90
N ALA A 29 -1.85 16.17 0.99
CA ALA A 29 -3.08 16.68 0.39
C ALA A 29 -4.09 15.54 0.15
N GLY A 30 -5.40 15.83 0.38
CA GLY A 30 -6.46 14.81 0.29
C GLY A 30 -6.35 13.81 1.44
N LEU A 31 -7.12 14.04 2.49
CA LEU A 31 -7.01 13.33 3.79
C LEU A 31 -8.17 12.36 4.01
N ASP A 32 -8.73 11.77 2.93
CA ASP A 32 -9.90 10.88 3.00
C ASP A 32 -9.60 9.51 3.57
N HIS A 33 -8.33 9.08 3.53
CA HIS A 33 -7.91 7.79 4.07
C HIS A 33 -6.78 7.96 5.09
N GLY A 34 -6.89 7.26 6.23
CA GLY A 34 -5.96 7.38 7.35
C GLY A 34 -4.54 6.90 7.07
N HIS A 35 -4.29 6.21 5.96
CA HIS A 35 -2.92 5.86 5.52
C HIS A 35 -2.02 7.08 5.32
N ILE A 36 -2.60 8.28 5.13
CA ILE A 36 -1.80 9.51 5.03
C ILE A 36 -0.86 9.69 6.23
N PHE A 37 -1.29 9.26 7.42
CA PHE A 37 -0.46 9.30 8.62
C PHE A 37 0.75 8.37 8.53
N GLY A 38 0.55 7.12 8.06
CA GLY A 38 1.65 6.18 7.83
C GLY A 38 2.62 6.65 6.75
N MET A 39 2.11 7.24 5.65
CA MET A 39 2.93 7.85 4.60
C MET A 39 3.78 8.98 5.13
N CYS A 40 3.19 9.89 5.92
CA CYS A 40 3.92 11.01 6.53
C CYS A 40 4.92 10.54 7.58
N ASN A 41 4.55 9.59 8.47
CA ASN A 41 5.47 9.03 9.47
C ASN A 41 6.73 8.48 8.79
N GLY A 42 6.57 7.64 7.76
CA GLY A 42 7.71 7.05 7.06
C GLY A 42 8.62 8.07 6.39
N LEU A 43 8.05 9.10 5.75
CA LEU A 43 8.84 10.19 5.14
C LEU A 43 9.56 11.03 6.19
N ILE A 44 8.92 11.34 7.33
CA ILE A 44 9.53 12.09 8.44
C ILE A 44 10.67 11.28 9.06
N ASP A 45 10.47 10.00 9.34
CA ASP A 45 11.49 9.11 9.90
C ASP A 45 12.71 8.98 8.97
N ALA A 46 12.50 9.09 7.66
CA ALA A 46 13.54 9.09 6.64
C ALA A 46 14.24 10.46 6.45
N GLY A 47 13.85 11.50 7.19
CA GLY A 47 14.46 12.83 7.16
C GLY A 47 13.70 13.89 6.36
N GLY A 48 12.54 13.53 5.79
CA GLY A 48 11.70 14.49 5.06
C GLY A 48 11.04 15.51 6.00
N GLN A 49 10.98 16.75 5.55
CA GLN A 49 10.32 17.85 6.27
C GLN A 49 8.89 18.02 5.76
N LEU A 50 7.89 17.71 6.58
CA LEU A 50 6.48 18.00 6.31
C LEU A 50 6.22 19.50 6.52
N ARG A 51 5.88 20.20 5.43
CA ARG A 51 5.67 21.66 5.46
C ARG A 51 4.20 22.04 5.46
N TRP A 52 3.42 21.50 4.52
CA TRP A 52 2.03 21.88 4.31
C TRP A 52 1.08 20.70 4.46
N VAL A 53 -0.14 21.00 4.91
CA VAL A 53 -1.29 20.10 4.78
C VAL A 53 -2.46 20.85 4.14
N TYR A 54 -3.16 20.17 3.23
CA TYR A 54 -4.38 20.68 2.60
C TYR A 54 -5.45 19.61 2.44
N ASP A 55 -6.66 19.93 2.80
CA ASP A 55 -7.89 19.21 2.46
C ASP A 55 -9.02 20.25 2.40
N PRO A 56 -10.02 20.11 1.50
CA PRO A 56 -11.18 21.00 1.49
C PRO A 56 -12.02 20.93 2.77
N ASP A 57 -11.92 19.84 3.55
CA ASP A 57 -12.56 19.70 4.86
C ASP A 57 -11.64 20.23 5.98
N PRO A 58 -11.99 21.39 6.60
CA PRO A 58 -11.16 21.97 7.65
C PRO A 58 -11.07 21.11 8.93
N LEU A 59 -12.01 20.19 9.16
CA LEU A 59 -11.95 19.28 10.32
C LEU A 59 -10.86 18.24 10.15
N LYS A 60 -10.67 17.73 8.93
CA LYS A 60 -9.56 16.83 8.63
C LYS A 60 -8.21 17.55 8.77
N VAL A 61 -8.10 18.76 8.27
CA VAL A 61 -6.89 19.61 8.43
C VAL A 61 -6.59 19.85 9.90
N ALA A 62 -7.59 20.21 10.71
CA ALA A 62 -7.40 20.45 12.14
C ALA A 62 -6.91 19.18 12.87
N SER A 63 -7.49 18.00 12.56
CA SER A 63 -7.05 16.72 13.10
C SER A 63 -5.62 16.38 12.71
N PHE A 64 -5.26 16.65 11.45
CA PHE A 64 -3.92 16.41 10.94
C PHE A 64 -2.86 17.31 11.61
N VAL A 65 -3.13 18.62 11.73
CA VAL A 65 -2.26 19.59 12.42
C VAL A 65 -2.09 19.23 13.90
N HIS A 66 -3.15 18.75 14.56
CA HIS A 66 -3.06 18.25 15.93
C HIS A 66 -2.06 17.08 16.09
N ARG A 67 -2.01 16.19 15.11
CA ARG A 67 -1.06 15.04 15.12
C ARG A 67 0.38 15.45 14.77
N TYR A 68 0.56 16.45 13.91
CA TYR A 68 1.87 16.94 13.47
C TYR A 68 2.06 18.40 13.88
N PRO A 69 2.45 18.68 15.14
CA PRO A 69 2.70 20.05 15.59
C PRO A 69 3.82 20.69 14.75
N GLY A 70 3.56 21.83 14.16
CA GLY A 70 4.51 22.57 13.31
C GLY A 70 4.26 22.45 11.82
N VAL A 71 3.34 21.59 11.38
CA VAL A 71 2.87 21.62 9.99
C VAL A 71 1.94 22.83 9.79
N GLU A 72 2.05 23.49 8.65
CA GLU A 72 1.21 24.64 8.31
C GLU A 72 -0.02 24.20 7.49
N ALA A 73 -1.22 24.66 7.89
CA ALA A 73 -2.42 24.50 7.08
C ALA A 73 -2.35 25.42 5.87
N ALA A 74 -2.33 24.85 4.66
CA ALA A 74 -2.31 25.66 3.45
C ALA A 74 -3.68 26.30 3.19
N PRO A 75 -3.72 27.56 2.74
CA PRO A 75 -4.99 28.26 2.46
C PRO A 75 -5.72 27.68 1.23
N SER A 76 -5.02 26.99 0.34
CA SER A 76 -5.57 26.35 -0.85
C SER A 76 -4.65 25.23 -1.34
N GLU A 77 -5.16 24.34 -2.22
CA GLU A 77 -4.32 23.36 -2.94
C GLU A 77 -3.24 24.09 -3.76
N ASP A 78 -3.59 25.18 -4.43
CA ASP A 78 -2.66 25.98 -5.22
C ASP A 78 -1.48 26.51 -4.39
N ALA A 79 -1.70 26.89 -3.13
CA ALA A 79 -0.60 27.33 -2.27
C ALA A 79 0.43 26.23 -2.05
N VAL A 80 0.00 24.97 -1.91
CA VAL A 80 0.89 23.80 -1.85
C VAL A 80 1.60 23.59 -3.18
N LEU A 81 0.85 23.63 -4.28
CA LEU A 81 1.37 23.34 -5.61
C LEU A 81 2.35 24.39 -6.14
N GLN A 82 2.18 25.66 -5.76
CA GLN A 82 3.04 26.77 -6.16
C GLN A 82 4.26 26.96 -5.25
N ASP A 83 4.32 26.33 -4.08
CA ASP A 83 5.51 26.42 -3.21
C ASP A 83 6.67 25.67 -3.83
N ALA A 84 7.67 26.41 -4.32
CA ALA A 84 8.85 25.86 -4.99
C ALA A 84 9.74 25.00 -4.08
N SER A 85 9.60 25.09 -2.76
CA SER A 85 10.35 24.27 -1.82
C SER A 85 9.80 22.84 -1.71
N VAL A 86 8.51 22.61 -2.04
CA VAL A 86 7.87 21.29 -1.97
C VAL A 86 8.27 20.44 -3.17
N GLN A 87 8.89 19.29 -2.92
CA GLN A 87 9.35 18.35 -3.94
C GLN A 87 8.36 17.20 -4.16
N LEU A 88 7.61 16.81 -3.10
CA LEU A 88 6.66 15.70 -3.13
C LEU A 88 5.34 16.10 -2.47
N VAL A 89 4.22 15.64 -3.03
CA VAL A 89 2.93 15.67 -2.34
C VAL A 89 2.49 14.24 -2.07
N ALA A 90 2.29 13.90 -0.79
CA ALA A 90 1.66 12.67 -0.37
C ALA A 90 0.14 12.84 -0.35
N GLY A 91 -0.61 11.92 -0.96
CA GLY A 91 -2.05 12.04 -1.10
C GLY A 91 -2.80 10.75 -0.79
N ALA A 92 -3.83 10.86 0.06
CA ALA A 92 -4.77 9.78 0.39
C ALA A 92 -6.22 10.23 0.18
N ALA A 93 -6.47 10.93 -0.90
CA ALA A 93 -7.81 11.30 -1.37
C ALA A 93 -8.68 10.06 -1.60
N VAL A 94 -9.99 10.25 -1.81
CA VAL A 94 -10.88 9.16 -2.28
C VAL A 94 -10.24 8.47 -3.49
N PRO A 95 -10.20 7.14 -3.56
CA PRO A 95 -9.49 6.42 -4.61
C PRO A 95 -9.76 6.90 -6.05
N ALA A 96 -11.03 7.20 -6.36
CA ALA A 96 -11.42 7.73 -7.67
C ALA A 96 -10.83 9.12 -7.99
N ASP A 97 -10.39 9.88 -7.00
CA ASP A 97 -9.90 11.26 -7.17
C ASP A 97 -8.37 11.36 -7.15
N ARG A 98 -7.66 10.26 -6.84
CA ARG A 98 -6.19 10.22 -6.64
C ARG A 98 -5.40 10.58 -7.89
N VAL A 99 -5.81 10.08 -9.06
CA VAL A 99 -5.12 10.39 -10.32
C VAL A 99 -5.27 11.86 -10.68
N ALA A 100 -6.47 12.43 -10.54
CA ALA A 100 -6.69 13.84 -10.82
C ALA A 100 -5.82 14.75 -9.93
N LEU A 101 -5.68 14.43 -8.65
CA LEU A 101 -4.75 15.12 -7.74
C LEU A 101 -3.29 14.92 -8.20
N GLY A 102 -2.89 13.69 -8.49
CA GLY A 102 -1.52 13.37 -8.92
C GLY A 102 -1.11 14.09 -10.21
N LEU A 103 -2.01 14.21 -11.18
CA LEU A 103 -1.75 14.96 -12.42
C LEU A 103 -1.51 16.43 -12.13
N ARG A 104 -2.38 17.08 -11.32
CA ARG A 104 -2.15 18.48 -10.93
C ARG A 104 -0.83 18.68 -10.19
N VAL A 105 -0.47 17.75 -9.30
CA VAL A 105 0.82 17.78 -8.59
C VAL A 105 1.99 17.70 -9.58
N MET A 106 1.96 16.75 -10.51
CA MET A 106 3.03 16.54 -11.49
C MET A 106 3.12 17.71 -12.50
N ASP A 107 2.01 18.28 -12.91
CA ASP A 107 1.98 19.46 -13.80
C ASP A 107 2.62 20.69 -13.16
N HIS A 108 2.67 20.77 -11.82
CA HIS A 108 3.40 21.79 -11.06
C HIS A 108 4.86 21.38 -10.75
N GLY A 109 5.37 20.35 -11.43
CA GLY A 109 6.77 19.93 -11.32
C GLY A 109 7.12 19.17 -10.05
N LYS A 110 6.14 18.68 -9.29
CA LYS A 110 6.33 17.94 -8.04
C LYS A 110 6.11 16.45 -8.25
N HIS A 111 6.73 15.61 -7.43
CA HIS A 111 6.46 14.18 -7.40
C HIS A 111 5.17 13.91 -6.60
N TYR A 112 4.49 12.83 -6.92
CA TYR A 112 3.27 12.42 -6.22
C TYR A 112 3.43 11.05 -5.57
N PHE A 113 3.03 10.95 -4.31
CA PHE A 113 3.00 9.69 -3.56
C PHE A 113 1.55 9.38 -3.19
N ALA A 114 0.94 8.46 -3.91
CA ALA A 114 -0.46 8.07 -3.75
C ALA A 114 -0.62 6.96 -2.73
N ASP A 115 -1.68 7.02 -1.93
CA ASP A 115 -2.16 5.85 -1.21
C ASP A 115 -2.74 4.79 -2.18
N LYS A 116 -2.90 3.55 -1.73
CA LYS A 116 -3.56 2.45 -2.47
C LYS A 116 -5.10 2.47 -2.28
N PRO A 117 -5.88 2.01 -3.25
CA PRO A 117 -5.53 1.83 -4.65
C PRO A 117 -5.21 3.19 -5.29
N PRO A 118 -4.20 3.28 -6.13
CA PRO A 118 -3.79 4.57 -6.69
C PRO A 118 -4.81 5.12 -7.70
N MET A 119 -5.73 4.28 -8.16
CA MET A 119 -6.76 4.58 -9.15
C MET A 119 -7.85 3.51 -9.15
N THR A 120 -8.99 3.79 -9.81
CA THR A 120 -10.13 2.87 -9.88
C THR A 120 -10.47 2.40 -11.29
N THR A 121 -9.82 2.93 -12.32
CA THR A 121 -10.07 2.57 -13.73
C THR A 121 -8.78 2.47 -14.55
N LEU A 122 -8.82 1.67 -15.64
CA LEU A 122 -7.71 1.59 -16.61
C LEU A 122 -7.48 2.91 -17.35
N ASP A 123 -8.51 3.72 -17.57
CA ASP A 123 -8.38 5.05 -18.17
C ASP A 123 -7.55 5.98 -17.26
N GLN A 124 -7.77 5.93 -15.94
CA GLN A 124 -6.97 6.66 -14.97
C GLN A 124 -5.51 6.17 -14.97
N LEU A 125 -5.27 4.87 -15.12
CA LEU A 125 -3.92 4.33 -15.27
C LEU A 125 -3.23 4.88 -16.53
N ALA A 126 -3.95 4.92 -17.66
CA ALA A 126 -3.41 5.50 -18.89
C ALA A 126 -3.08 6.99 -18.72
N GLN A 127 -3.94 7.76 -18.03
CA GLN A 127 -3.69 9.17 -17.71
C GLN A 127 -2.45 9.34 -16.80
N ALA A 128 -2.32 8.52 -15.75
CA ALA A 128 -1.17 8.57 -14.84
C ALA A 128 0.14 8.24 -15.59
N ARG A 129 0.15 7.22 -16.46
CA ARG A 129 1.29 6.89 -17.33
C ARG A 129 1.67 8.06 -18.24
N ALA A 130 0.69 8.69 -18.87
CA ALA A 130 0.91 9.86 -19.72
C ALA A 130 1.46 11.04 -18.92
N GLY A 131 0.93 11.30 -17.72
CA GLY A 131 1.43 12.33 -16.81
C GLY A 131 2.88 12.13 -16.40
N VAL A 132 3.26 10.90 -16.00
CA VAL A 132 4.66 10.56 -15.71
C VAL A 132 5.55 10.77 -16.93
N ALA A 133 5.14 10.30 -18.10
CA ALA A 133 5.91 10.42 -19.33
C ALA A 133 6.10 11.89 -19.77
N SER A 134 5.08 12.73 -19.61
CA SER A 134 5.12 14.14 -20.04
C SER A 134 5.88 15.05 -19.08
N THR A 135 5.82 14.78 -17.78
CA THR A 135 6.40 15.65 -16.74
C THR A 135 7.77 15.18 -16.24
N GLY A 136 8.11 13.90 -16.42
CA GLY A 136 9.28 13.29 -15.81
C GLY A 136 9.18 13.19 -14.29
N ARG A 137 7.98 13.36 -13.70
CA ARG A 137 7.76 13.24 -12.25
C ARG A 137 7.36 11.83 -11.89
N LYS A 138 7.70 11.40 -10.68
CA LYS A 138 7.36 10.07 -10.16
C LYS A 138 5.93 10.05 -9.63
N TYR A 139 5.23 8.94 -9.88
CA TYR A 139 3.95 8.59 -9.29
C TYR A 139 4.16 7.36 -8.39
N ALA A 140 4.63 7.56 -7.17
CA ALA A 140 4.85 6.48 -6.22
C ALA A 140 3.53 6.01 -5.59
N VAL A 141 3.46 4.74 -5.18
CA VAL A 141 2.25 4.15 -4.58
C VAL A 141 2.57 3.50 -3.24
N TYR A 142 1.73 3.75 -2.23
CA TYR A 142 1.87 3.24 -0.88
C TYR A 142 1.25 1.84 -0.72
N TYR A 143 1.91 0.80 -1.18
CA TYR A 143 1.54 -0.59 -0.90
C TYR A 143 1.99 -1.01 0.51
N SER A 144 1.33 -0.45 1.53
CA SER A 144 1.78 -0.47 2.92
C SER A 144 2.02 -1.87 3.50
N GLU A 145 1.26 -2.89 3.08
CA GLU A 145 1.43 -4.27 3.61
C GLU A 145 2.75 -4.94 3.22
N ARG A 146 3.52 -4.33 2.31
CA ARG A 146 4.91 -4.70 2.05
C ARG A 146 5.89 -3.60 2.47
N LEU A 147 5.58 -2.35 2.17
CA LEU A 147 6.51 -1.23 2.35
C LEU A 147 6.66 -0.80 3.81
N HIS A 148 5.65 -1.07 4.64
CA HIS A 148 5.55 -0.62 6.03
C HIS A 148 5.25 -1.80 6.98
N VAL A 149 5.78 -2.99 6.64
CA VAL A 149 5.70 -4.24 7.42
C VAL A 149 7.08 -4.87 7.43
N GLU A 150 7.71 -4.96 8.60
CA GLU A 150 9.11 -5.40 8.73
C GLU A 150 9.30 -6.86 8.30
N SER A 151 8.34 -7.75 8.59
CA SER A 151 8.40 -9.14 8.15
C SER A 151 8.37 -9.27 6.62
N ALA A 152 7.64 -8.41 5.91
CA ALA A 152 7.60 -8.40 4.45
C ALA A 152 8.92 -7.86 3.85
N VAL A 153 9.49 -6.80 4.45
CA VAL A 153 10.83 -6.28 4.09
C VAL A 153 11.89 -7.36 4.27
N TYR A 154 11.88 -8.04 5.43
CA TYR A 154 12.85 -9.07 5.74
C TYR A 154 12.72 -10.30 4.83
N ALA A 155 11.49 -10.72 4.49
CA ALA A 155 11.27 -11.78 3.52
C ALA A 155 11.87 -11.45 2.15
N GLY A 156 11.75 -10.22 1.68
CA GLY A 156 12.42 -9.76 0.46
C GLY A 156 13.94 -9.93 0.52
N GLN A 157 14.55 -9.59 1.67
CA GLN A 157 16.00 -9.79 1.88
C GLN A 157 16.38 -11.28 1.88
N LEU A 158 15.61 -12.13 2.54
CA LEU A 158 15.85 -13.59 2.55
C LEU A 158 15.77 -14.19 1.15
N ILE A 159 14.77 -13.79 0.36
CA ILE A 159 14.63 -14.24 -1.04
C ILE A 159 15.80 -13.77 -1.89
N ALA A 160 16.18 -12.49 -1.80
CA ALA A 160 17.32 -11.93 -2.53
C ALA A 160 18.64 -12.62 -2.18
N ASN A 161 18.79 -13.11 -0.94
CA ASN A 161 19.94 -13.88 -0.47
C ASN A 161 19.83 -15.40 -0.79
N GLY A 162 18.77 -15.82 -1.49
CA GLY A 162 18.63 -17.23 -1.95
C GLY A 162 18.19 -18.22 -0.86
N ALA A 163 17.65 -17.75 0.27
CA ALA A 163 17.31 -18.59 1.43
C ALA A 163 16.37 -19.78 1.09
N ILE A 164 15.47 -19.61 0.11
CA ILE A 164 14.49 -20.63 -0.31
C ILE A 164 14.70 -21.09 -1.76
N GLY A 165 15.83 -20.76 -2.39
CA GLY A 165 16.09 -21.05 -3.80
C GLY A 165 15.19 -20.23 -4.73
N ARG A 166 14.78 -20.77 -5.88
CA ARG A 166 13.91 -20.08 -6.83
C ARG A 166 12.46 -20.11 -6.33
N VAL A 167 11.80 -18.95 -6.25
CA VAL A 167 10.38 -18.88 -5.90
C VAL A 167 9.53 -19.58 -6.96
N VAL A 168 8.54 -20.36 -6.53
CA VAL A 168 7.61 -21.11 -7.38
C VAL A 168 6.15 -20.77 -7.13
N HIS A 169 5.80 -20.29 -5.92
CA HIS A 169 4.45 -19.90 -5.59
C HIS A 169 4.42 -18.81 -4.51
N VAL A 170 3.51 -17.86 -4.63
CA VAL A 170 3.23 -16.82 -3.62
C VAL A 170 1.73 -16.84 -3.31
N MET A 171 1.38 -17.02 -2.03
CA MET A 171 0.00 -16.97 -1.56
C MET A 171 -0.16 -15.89 -0.52
N GLY A 172 -1.08 -14.94 -0.74
CA GLY A 172 -1.40 -13.85 0.18
C GLY A 172 -2.84 -13.91 0.70
N THR A 173 -3.04 -13.61 1.98
CA THR A 173 -4.37 -13.37 2.54
C THR A 173 -4.44 -12.00 3.21
N GLY A 174 -5.45 -11.21 2.84
CA GLY A 174 -5.68 -9.86 3.36
C GLY A 174 -7.09 -9.74 3.96
N PRO A 175 -7.40 -10.44 5.07
CA PRO A 175 -8.65 -10.23 5.77
C PRO A 175 -8.59 -8.91 6.53
N HIS A 176 -9.65 -8.09 6.45
CA HIS A 176 -9.75 -6.82 7.16
C HIS A 176 -11.03 -6.77 8.01
N ARG A 177 -10.98 -6.02 9.10
CA ARG A 177 -12.20 -5.69 9.86
C ARG A 177 -12.92 -4.55 9.16
N LEU A 178 -14.21 -4.75 8.86
CA LEU A 178 -14.98 -3.76 8.11
C LEU A 178 -15.24 -2.49 8.93
N GLN A 179 -15.65 -2.62 10.18
CA GLN A 179 -16.10 -1.50 11.01
C GLN A 179 -17.12 -0.57 10.30
N ALA A 180 -18.17 -1.15 9.77
CA ALA A 180 -19.14 -0.51 8.88
C ALA A 180 -19.63 0.87 9.37
N ALA A 181 -19.86 1.02 10.68
CA ALA A 181 -20.37 2.27 11.27
C ALA A 181 -19.42 3.47 11.15
N SER A 182 -18.11 3.23 10.92
CA SER A 182 -17.10 4.28 10.79
C SER A 182 -16.74 4.59 9.32
N ARG A 183 -17.28 3.83 8.37
CA ARG A 183 -16.94 4.01 6.95
C ARG A 183 -17.62 5.24 6.37
N PRO A 184 -16.87 6.08 5.62
CA PRO A 184 -17.43 7.23 4.93
C PRO A 184 -18.36 6.80 3.78
N PRO A 185 -19.30 7.65 3.34
CA PRO A 185 -20.26 7.31 2.29
C PRO A 185 -19.63 6.76 1.00
N TRP A 186 -18.51 7.36 0.54
CA TRP A 186 -17.83 6.95 -0.70
C TRP A 186 -17.33 5.50 -0.66
N PHE A 187 -17.10 4.94 0.51
CA PHE A 187 -16.61 3.56 0.67
C PHE A 187 -17.62 2.51 0.17
N TRP A 188 -18.90 2.84 0.18
CA TRP A 188 -19.98 1.94 -0.27
C TRP A 188 -20.27 2.05 -1.77
N GLU A 189 -19.66 3.02 -2.44
CA GLU A 189 -19.83 3.30 -3.86
C GLU A 189 -18.69 2.67 -4.66
N ARG A 190 -19.01 1.60 -5.43
CA ARG A 190 -18.02 0.79 -6.18
C ARG A 190 -17.10 1.64 -7.05
N GLU A 191 -17.65 2.66 -7.73
CA GLU A 191 -16.90 3.58 -8.60
C GLU A 191 -15.93 4.47 -7.80
N ARG A 192 -16.23 4.75 -6.53
CA ARG A 192 -15.44 5.63 -5.69
C ARG A 192 -14.28 4.89 -5.01
N PHE A 193 -14.54 3.69 -4.44
CA PHE A 193 -13.48 2.96 -3.73
C PHE A 193 -12.72 1.95 -4.60
N GLY A 194 -13.25 1.60 -5.79
CA GLY A 194 -12.57 0.75 -6.77
C GLY A 194 -12.89 -0.75 -6.66
N GLY A 195 -13.59 -1.20 -5.62
CA GLY A 195 -13.86 -2.61 -5.34
C GLY A 195 -12.74 -3.29 -4.55
N ILE A 196 -13.06 -4.45 -3.95
CA ILE A 196 -12.18 -5.11 -2.98
C ILE A 196 -10.86 -5.59 -3.60
N LEU A 197 -10.86 -5.97 -4.89
CA LEU A 197 -9.64 -6.40 -5.58
C LEU A 197 -8.68 -5.23 -5.87
N CYS A 198 -9.20 -4.00 -6.03
CA CYS A 198 -8.38 -2.80 -6.12
C CYS A 198 -7.98 -2.28 -4.74
N ASP A 199 -8.87 -2.30 -3.76
CA ASP A 199 -8.61 -1.78 -2.42
C ASP A 199 -7.65 -2.71 -1.65
N ILE A 200 -8.11 -3.81 -1.08
CA ILE A 200 -7.26 -4.73 -0.32
C ILE A 200 -6.39 -5.58 -1.25
N GLY A 201 -6.94 -6.00 -2.39
CA GLY A 201 -6.25 -6.85 -3.36
C GLY A 201 -4.96 -6.23 -3.90
N SER A 202 -4.87 -4.88 -3.95
CA SER A 202 -3.66 -4.19 -4.39
C SER A 202 -2.43 -4.54 -3.56
N HIS A 203 -2.57 -4.69 -2.25
CA HIS A 203 -1.47 -5.12 -1.39
C HIS A 203 -1.01 -6.54 -1.70
N GLN A 204 -1.96 -7.44 -1.96
CA GLN A 204 -1.64 -8.85 -2.14
C GLN A 204 -1.06 -9.13 -3.53
N LEU A 205 -1.63 -8.52 -4.58
CA LEU A 205 -1.16 -8.68 -5.95
C LEU A 205 0.21 -8.02 -6.16
N GLU A 206 0.46 -6.86 -5.55
CA GLU A 206 1.79 -6.25 -5.54
C GLU A 206 2.84 -7.16 -4.90
N GLN A 207 2.51 -7.80 -3.77
CA GLN A 207 3.42 -8.76 -3.12
C GLN A 207 3.64 -10.01 -3.97
N VAL A 208 2.63 -10.48 -4.71
CA VAL A 208 2.80 -11.59 -5.66
C VAL A 208 3.81 -11.22 -6.74
N LEU A 209 3.71 -10.02 -7.34
CA LEU A 209 4.68 -9.55 -8.33
C LEU A 209 6.09 -9.41 -7.72
N PHE A 210 6.20 -8.75 -6.58
CA PHE A 210 7.47 -8.47 -5.92
C PHE A 210 8.19 -9.75 -5.50
N PHE A 211 7.56 -10.61 -4.69
CA PHE A 211 8.18 -11.86 -4.22
C PHE A 211 8.35 -12.88 -5.33
N GLY A 212 7.47 -12.87 -6.32
CA GLY A 212 7.55 -13.72 -7.51
C GLY A 212 8.60 -13.27 -8.51
N GLY A 213 9.07 -12.01 -8.44
CA GLY A 213 10.15 -11.49 -9.26
C GLY A 213 9.79 -11.23 -10.72
N SER A 214 8.55 -10.79 -11.00
CA SER A 214 8.11 -10.38 -12.35
C SER A 214 6.98 -9.37 -12.26
N ASP A 215 7.04 -8.33 -13.09
CA ASP A 215 5.98 -7.32 -13.24
C ASP A 215 4.92 -7.72 -14.27
N GLU A 216 5.09 -8.85 -14.95
CA GLU A 216 4.15 -9.36 -15.93
C GLU A 216 3.42 -10.59 -15.38
N ALA A 217 2.08 -10.54 -15.41
CA ALA A 217 1.23 -11.61 -14.91
C ALA A 217 -0.01 -11.81 -15.79
N THR A 218 -0.48 -13.06 -15.88
CA THR A 218 -1.75 -13.44 -16.49
C THR A 218 -2.72 -13.88 -15.39
N ILE A 219 -3.92 -13.32 -15.38
CA ILE A 219 -5.01 -13.73 -14.47
C ILE A 219 -5.60 -15.04 -14.99
N THR A 220 -5.61 -16.08 -14.18
CA THR A 220 -6.20 -17.38 -14.51
C THR A 220 -7.62 -17.52 -13.98
N SER A 221 -7.94 -16.85 -12.86
CA SER A 221 -9.30 -16.68 -12.35
C SER A 221 -9.37 -15.49 -11.39
N ALA A 222 -10.52 -14.81 -11.36
CA ALA A 222 -10.84 -13.78 -10.39
C ALA A 222 -12.32 -13.88 -10.01
N ARG A 223 -12.63 -13.70 -8.72
CA ARG A 223 -14.01 -13.70 -8.20
C ARG A 223 -14.21 -12.59 -7.20
N VAL A 224 -15.42 -12.05 -7.18
CA VAL A 224 -15.87 -11.13 -6.13
C VAL A 224 -17.26 -11.53 -5.67
N ALA A 225 -17.59 -11.23 -4.44
CA ALA A 225 -18.92 -11.47 -3.88
C ALA A 225 -19.30 -10.39 -2.88
N ASN A 226 -20.60 -10.31 -2.61
CA ASN A 226 -21.18 -9.64 -1.46
C ASN A 226 -22.01 -10.66 -0.68
N TYR A 227 -21.45 -11.24 0.37
CA TYR A 227 -22.12 -12.28 1.16
C TYR A 227 -22.99 -11.70 2.29
N ALA A 228 -22.55 -10.64 2.94
CA ALA A 228 -23.12 -10.19 4.20
C ALA A 228 -23.63 -8.74 4.22
N HIS A 229 -23.43 -7.94 3.16
CA HIS A 229 -23.74 -6.51 3.13
C HIS A 229 -24.69 -6.16 1.99
N LYS A 230 -25.85 -6.85 1.97
CA LYS A 230 -26.85 -6.75 0.88
C LYS A 230 -27.51 -5.38 0.78
N GLU A 231 -27.50 -4.59 1.85
CA GLU A 231 -27.95 -3.20 1.89
C GLU A 231 -27.10 -2.27 1.00
N HIS A 232 -25.89 -2.71 0.65
CA HIS A 232 -24.98 -2.06 -0.30
C HIS A 232 -24.76 -2.97 -1.53
N PRO A 233 -25.66 -3.02 -2.51
CA PRO A 233 -25.66 -4.04 -3.57
C PRO A 233 -24.42 -4.08 -4.45
N THR A 234 -23.72 -2.93 -4.61
CA THR A 234 -22.50 -2.83 -5.40
C THR A 234 -21.23 -3.11 -4.59
N PHE A 235 -21.34 -3.20 -3.27
CA PHE A 235 -20.22 -3.50 -2.38
C PHE A 235 -19.70 -4.92 -2.60
N GLU A 236 -18.42 -5.10 -2.36
CA GLU A 236 -17.72 -6.39 -2.43
C GLU A 236 -17.06 -6.64 -1.09
N ASP A 237 -17.53 -7.66 -0.37
CA ASP A 237 -16.99 -8.05 0.95
C ASP A 237 -16.03 -9.23 0.87
N PHE A 238 -15.88 -9.83 -0.31
CA PHE A 238 -14.97 -10.93 -0.60
C PHE A 238 -14.42 -10.82 -2.02
N GLY A 239 -13.16 -11.23 -2.19
CA GLY A 239 -12.53 -11.42 -3.49
C GLY A 239 -11.37 -12.39 -3.44
N ASP A 240 -11.14 -13.11 -4.53
CA ASP A 240 -9.94 -13.90 -4.73
C ASP A 240 -9.44 -13.84 -6.17
N VAL A 241 -8.13 -14.02 -6.35
CA VAL A 241 -7.47 -13.98 -7.65
C VAL A 241 -6.39 -15.06 -7.72
N ASN A 242 -6.33 -15.78 -8.84
CA ASN A 242 -5.20 -16.62 -9.22
C ASN A 242 -4.49 -16.01 -10.42
N VAL A 243 -3.17 -16.00 -10.40
CA VAL A 243 -2.32 -15.48 -11.47
C VAL A 243 -1.16 -16.43 -11.77
N VAL A 244 -0.60 -16.29 -12.97
CA VAL A 244 0.68 -16.89 -13.34
C VAL A 244 1.57 -15.77 -13.88
N LEU A 245 2.75 -15.60 -13.29
CA LEU A 245 3.74 -14.62 -13.71
C LEU A 245 4.47 -15.07 -14.99
N ALA A 246 5.06 -14.15 -15.73
CA ALA A 246 5.81 -14.46 -16.97
C ALA A 246 6.97 -15.43 -16.74
N ASN A 247 7.56 -15.47 -15.54
CA ASN A 247 8.60 -16.41 -15.14
C ASN A 247 8.06 -17.75 -14.59
N ALA A 248 6.76 -18.04 -14.81
CA ALA A 248 6.03 -19.24 -14.40
C ALA A 248 5.82 -19.41 -12.89
N VAL A 249 6.03 -18.36 -12.09
CA VAL A 249 5.62 -18.36 -10.67
C VAL A 249 4.11 -18.26 -10.60
N ALA A 250 3.46 -19.14 -9.83
CA ALA A 250 2.03 -19.06 -9.56
C ALA A 250 1.74 -18.11 -8.38
N GLY A 251 0.63 -17.40 -8.43
CA GLY A 251 0.18 -16.51 -7.37
C GLY A 251 -1.29 -16.71 -7.03
N TYR A 252 -1.61 -16.61 -5.75
CA TYR A 252 -2.99 -16.60 -5.26
C TYR A 252 -3.16 -15.54 -4.19
N CYS A 253 -4.27 -14.81 -4.25
CA CYS A 253 -4.67 -13.98 -3.12
C CYS A 253 -6.16 -14.12 -2.81
N ARG A 254 -6.48 -14.01 -1.50
CA ARG A 254 -7.83 -13.85 -0.98
C ARG A 254 -7.88 -12.60 -0.13
N VAL A 255 -8.92 -11.80 -0.33
CA VAL A 255 -9.19 -10.57 0.42
C VAL A 255 -10.65 -10.56 0.88
N ASP A 256 -10.89 -10.05 2.08
CA ASP A 256 -12.24 -10.05 2.64
C ASP A 256 -12.41 -9.02 3.77
N TRP A 257 -13.66 -8.68 4.08
CA TRP A 257 -14.08 -7.81 5.17
C TRP A 257 -14.67 -8.60 6.34
N PHE A 258 -14.15 -9.82 6.61
CA PHE A 258 -14.71 -10.75 7.58
C PHE A 258 -13.82 -10.98 8.81
N THR A 259 -12.87 -10.10 9.11
CA THR A 259 -12.11 -10.19 10.36
C THR A 259 -13.07 -9.98 11.54
N PRO A 260 -13.24 -10.98 12.43
CA PRO A 260 -14.16 -10.89 13.55
C PRO A 260 -13.67 -9.96 14.65
N ASP A 261 -14.60 -9.39 15.45
CA ASP A 261 -14.27 -8.46 16.54
C ASP A 261 -13.41 -9.09 17.64
N GLY A 262 -13.44 -10.41 17.79
CA GLY A 262 -12.60 -11.14 18.75
C GLY A 262 -11.11 -11.19 18.42
N LEU A 263 -10.69 -10.79 17.21
CA LEU A 263 -9.28 -10.68 16.88
C LEU A 263 -8.67 -9.40 17.50
N GLY A 264 -7.49 -9.51 18.12
CA GLY A 264 -6.81 -8.39 18.80
C GLY A 264 -6.27 -7.29 17.89
N THR A 265 -6.37 -7.45 16.55
CA THR A 265 -5.96 -6.48 15.55
C THR A 265 -6.99 -6.38 14.43
N TRP A 266 -6.78 -5.49 13.45
CA TRP A 266 -7.71 -5.21 12.36
C TRP A 266 -7.74 -6.29 11.26
N GLY A 267 -6.72 -7.17 11.19
CA GLY A 267 -6.65 -8.25 10.21
C GLY A 267 -5.53 -9.24 10.52
N ASP A 268 -5.69 -10.49 10.08
CA ASP A 268 -4.68 -11.55 10.15
C ASP A 268 -4.04 -11.74 8.76
N GLY A 269 -3.31 -10.70 8.33
CA GLY A 269 -2.60 -10.70 7.06
C GLY A 269 -1.45 -11.70 7.04
N ARG A 270 -1.49 -12.66 6.11
CA ARG A 270 -0.46 -13.69 5.94
C ARG A 270 0.03 -13.75 4.51
N THR A 271 1.31 -14.09 4.35
CA THR A 271 1.89 -14.42 3.04
C THR A 271 2.70 -15.69 3.18
N VAL A 272 2.50 -16.65 2.28
CA VAL A 272 3.31 -17.88 2.19
C VAL A 272 4.03 -17.88 0.85
N ILE A 273 5.36 -18.00 0.89
CA ILE A 273 6.23 -17.96 -0.29
C ILE A 273 6.97 -19.30 -0.37
N LEU A 274 6.65 -20.08 -1.38
CA LEU A 274 7.28 -21.39 -1.62
C LEU A 274 8.40 -21.23 -2.64
N GLY A 275 9.57 -21.71 -2.28
CA GLY A 275 10.72 -21.84 -3.16
C GLY A 275 11.11 -23.29 -3.43
N THR A 276 12.13 -23.52 -4.26
CA THR A 276 12.64 -24.86 -4.58
C THR A 276 13.41 -25.51 -3.43
N ASP A 277 13.91 -24.72 -2.49
CA ASP A 277 14.78 -25.18 -1.40
C ASP A 277 14.20 -24.91 0.00
N GLY A 278 13.00 -24.36 0.09
CA GLY A 278 12.34 -24.02 1.35
C GLY A 278 11.09 -23.17 1.16
N TYR A 279 10.54 -22.68 2.26
CA TYR A 279 9.42 -21.76 2.24
C TYR A 279 9.50 -20.73 3.38
N ILE A 280 8.81 -19.60 3.19
CA ILE A 280 8.64 -18.54 4.18
C ILE A 280 7.14 -18.36 4.42
N GLU A 281 6.70 -18.27 5.71
CA GLU A 281 5.39 -17.78 6.11
C GLU A 281 5.55 -16.47 6.88
N LEU A 282 4.77 -15.44 6.51
CA LEU A 282 4.69 -14.17 7.22
C LEU A 282 3.39 -14.08 8.00
N ARG A 283 3.49 -13.66 9.25
CA ARG A 283 2.37 -13.22 10.09
C ARG A 283 2.57 -11.75 10.42
N LYS A 284 1.91 -10.89 9.63
CA LYS A 284 2.24 -9.46 9.59
C LYS A 284 1.83 -8.71 10.85
N TYR A 285 0.65 -9.00 11.39
CA TYR A 285 0.02 -8.15 12.41
C TYR A 285 -0.27 -8.86 13.72
N ILE A 286 -0.28 -10.18 13.72
CA ILE A 286 -0.56 -11.02 14.89
C ILE A 286 -0.11 -12.46 14.62
N ASP A 287 0.36 -13.15 15.65
CA ASP A 287 0.43 -14.61 15.66
C ASP A 287 -0.73 -15.16 16.48
N VAL A 288 -1.82 -15.52 15.79
CA VAL A 288 -3.11 -15.88 16.41
C VAL A 288 -2.95 -16.93 17.49
N ALA A 289 -3.52 -16.65 18.66
CA ALA A 289 -3.49 -17.47 19.87
C ALA A 289 -2.09 -17.74 20.48
N ARG A 290 -1.05 -17.09 19.99
CA ARG A 290 0.32 -17.21 20.51
C ARG A 290 0.84 -15.86 21.00
N GLU A 291 0.94 -14.86 20.10
CA GLU A 291 1.47 -13.54 20.44
C GLU A 291 0.60 -12.43 19.82
N PRO A 292 0.28 -11.39 20.61
CA PRO A 292 -0.52 -10.26 20.13
C PRO A 292 0.26 -9.28 19.23
N THR A 293 1.56 -9.51 19.06
CA THR A 293 2.44 -8.71 18.17
C THR A 293 2.46 -9.26 16.76
N GLY A 294 2.91 -8.45 15.82
CA GLY A 294 3.12 -8.81 14.42
C GLY A 294 4.58 -9.05 14.06
N ASP A 295 4.85 -9.03 12.76
CA ASP A 295 6.17 -9.15 12.16
C ASP A 295 6.90 -10.45 12.52
N HIS A 296 6.18 -11.59 12.41
CA HIS A 296 6.79 -12.92 12.52
C HIS A 296 7.11 -13.50 11.14
N VAL A 297 8.33 -13.99 11.00
CA VAL A 297 8.80 -14.73 9.83
C VAL A 297 9.08 -16.18 10.25
N TYR A 298 8.41 -17.13 9.64
CA TYR A 298 8.69 -18.55 9.74
C TYR A 298 9.41 -18.98 8.46
N LEU A 299 10.65 -19.40 8.61
CA LEU A 299 11.48 -19.92 7.52
C LEU A 299 11.72 -21.40 7.74
N VAL A 300 11.47 -22.21 6.73
CA VAL A 300 11.92 -23.61 6.69
C VAL A 300 12.79 -23.79 5.47
N ASP A 301 14.03 -24.19 5.68
CA ASP A 301 15.04 -24.43 4.66
C ASP A 301 15.83 -25.71 4.95
N LYS A 302 16.92 -25.94 4.21
CA LYS A 302 17.79 -27.11 4.43
C LYS A 302 18.49 -27.12 5.81
N GLY A 303 18.55 -25.98 6.50
CA GLY A 303 19.15 -25.83 7.83
C GLY A 303 18.19 -26.17 8.96
N GLY A 304 16.87 -26.15 8.70
CA GLY A 304 15.84 -26.47 9.71
C GLY A 304 14.64 -25.54 9.69
N GLU A 305 13.99 -25.46 10.84
CA GLU A 305 12.82 -24.63 11.10
C GLU A 305 13.22 -23.41 11.94
N HIS A 306 12.88 -22.21 11.49
CA HIS A 306 13.26 -20.95 12.13
C HIS A 306 12.03 -20.10 12.37
N HIS A 307 11.88 -19.58 13.58
CA HIS A 307 10.93 -18.52 13.91
C HIS A 307 11.70 -17.24 14.24
N LEU A 308 11.51 -16.23 13.42
CA LEU A 308 12.23 -14.97 13.46
C LEU A 308 11.23 -13.83 13.73
N PRO A 309 11.03 -13.40 14.99
CA PRO A 309 10.30 -12.18 15.29
C PRO A 309 11.17 -10.97 14.94
N VAL A 310 10.77 -10.19 13.95
CA VAL A 310 11.59 -9.11 13.39
C VAL A 310 11.06 -7.71 13.69
N SER A 311 9.99 -7.61 14.46
CA SER A 311 9.41 -6.32 14.86
C SER A 311 10.45 -5.40 15.51
N GLY A 312 10.57 -4.18 14.99
CA GLY A 312 11.53 -3.18 15.44
C GLY A 312 12.99 -3.50 15.11
N GLN A 313 13.30 -4.43 14.19
CA GLN A 313 14.66 -4.84 13.87
C GLN A 313 15.11 -4.52 12.44
N VAL A 314 14.16 -4.42 11.51
CA VAL A 314 14.44 -4.30 10.06
C VAL A 314 14.25 -2.87 9.55
N GLY A 315 13.22 -2.17 10.05
CA GLY A 315 12.85 -0.82 9.62
C GLY A 315 12.16 -0.80 8.25
N TYR A 316 11.96 0.41 7.74
CA TYR A 316 11.17 0.68 6.53
C TYR A 316 12.01 1.42 5.46
N PRO A 317 12.90 0.72 4.76
CA PRO A 317 13.87 1.33 3.84
C PRO A 317 13.25 2.03 2.63
N PHE A 318 12.00 1.70 2.29
CA PHE A 318 11.30 2.29 1.15
C PHE A 318 11.27 3.82 1.19
N PHE A 319 10.98 4.42 2.33
CA PHE A 319 10.80 5.87 2.44
C PHE A 319 12.11 6.63 2.20
N GLY A 320 13.19 6.14 2.81
CA GLY A 320 14.53 6.70 2.55
C GLY A 320 14.96 6.54 1.10
N ALA A 321 14.73 5.36 0.52
CA ALA A 321 15.00 5.13 -0.89
C ALA A 321 14.16 6.03 -1.80
N LEU A 322 12.87 6.28 -1.49
CA LEU A 322 12.01 7.19 -2.26
C LEU A 322 12.52 8.64 -2.20
N ILE A 323 12.96 9.11 -1.03
CA ILE A 323 13.58 10.44 -0.90
C ILE A 323 14.82 10.54 -1.78
N LEU A 324 15.72 9.56 -1.70
CA LEU A 324 16.94 9.55 -2.53
C LEU A 324 16.62 9.42 -4.03
N ASP A 325 15.60 8.63 -4.40
CA ASP A 325 15.15 8.53 -5.79
C ASP A 325 14.65 9.86 -6.36
N ILE A 326 14.10 10.72 -5.52
CA ILE A 326 13.64 12.06 -5.92
C ILE A 326 14.83 13.03 -6.00
N LEU A 327 15.73 12.99 -5.03
CA LEU A 327 16.89 13.88 -4.97
C LEU A 327 17.95 13.55 -6.04
N GLU A 328 18.12 12.27 -6.40
CA GLU A 328 19.15 11.75 -7.29
C GLU A 328 18.63 11.30 -8.67
N ASP A 329 17.31 11.41 -8.89
CA ASP A 329 16.62 10.95 -10.11
C ASP A 329 16.88 9.47 -10.43
N THR A 330 16.67 8.59 -9.44
CA THR A 330 16.83 7.13 -9.54
C THR A 330 15.52 6.38 -9.26
N GLU A 331 15.50 5.04 -9.33
CA GLU A 331 14.32 4.18 -9.05
C GLU A 331 14.71 2.97 -8.17
N ARG A 332 15.26 3.21 -6.99
CA ARG A 332 15.71 2.15 -6.05
C ARG A 332 14.59 1.67 -5.12
N ALA A 333 13.67 2.56 -4.75
CA ALA A 333 12.59 2.26 -3.82
C ALA A 333 11.56 1.32 -4.44
N MET A 334 11.08 1.71 -5.60
CA MET A 334 10.13 0.98 -6.44
C MET A 334 10.18 1.59 -7.84
N THR A 335 10.32 0.75 -8.86
CA THR A 335 10.28 1.27 -10.23
C THR A 335 8.88 1.75 -10.58
N GLN A 336 8.79 2.77 -11.43
CA GLN A 336 7.50 3.26 -11.92
C GLN A 336 6.73 2.16 -12.66
N ALA A 337 7.47 1.28 -13.35
CA ALA A 337 6.92 0.11 -14.03
C ALA A 337 6.22 -0.83 -13.05
N HIS A 338 6.87 -1.20 -11.94
CA HIS A 338 6.31 -2.08 -10.91
C HIS A 338 5.04 -1.48 -10.27
N ALA A 339 5.11 -0.20 -9.88
CA ALA A 339 3.97 0.49 -9.26
C ALA A 339 2.71 0.44 -10.15
N PHE A 340 2.88 0.67 -11.45
CA PHE A 340 1.78 0.64 -12.40
C PHE A 340 1.39 -0.78 -12.84
N ALA A 341 2.31 -1.73 -12.88
CA ALA A 341 1.99 -3.13 -13.16
C ALA A 341 1.09 -3.72 -12.07
N ALA A 342 1.38 -3.43 -10.80
CA ALA A 342 0.53 -3.84 -9.69
C ALA A 342 -0.88 -3.23 -9.78
N ALA A 343 -0.99 -1.94 -10.09
CA ALA A 343 -2.29 -1.28 -10.29
C ALA A 343 -3.05 -1.89 -11.49
N GLU A 344 -2.39 -2.10 -12.62
CA GLU A 344 -2.98 -2.69 -13.83
C GLU A 344 -3.51 -4.10 -13.56
N LEU A 345 -2.74 -4.92 -12.85
CA LEU A 345 -3.13 -6.27 -12.50
C LEU A 345 -4.41 -6.28 -11.64
N CYS A 346 -4.52 -5.37 -10.66
CA CYS A 346 -5.70 -5.22 -9.82
C CYS A 346 -6.93 -4.78 -10.62
N LEU A 347 -6.78 -3.76 -11.47
CA LEU A 347 -7.86 -3.23 -12.30
C LEU A 347 -8.34 -4.29 -13.30
N THR A 348 -7.42 -5.03 -13.90
CA THR A 348 -7.72 -6.11 -14.84
C THR A 348 -8.41 -7.27 -14.12
N ALA A 349 -7.95 -7.65 -12.92
CA ALA A 349 -8.60 -8.66 -12.10
C ALA A 349 -10.03 -8.26 -11.74
N ALA A 350 -10.24 -7.01 -11.33
CA ALA A 350 -11.56 -6.47 -11.02
C ALA A 350 -12.50 -6.44 -12.22
N ALA A 351 -11.97 -6.14 -13.43
CA ALA A 351 -12.74 -6.13 -14.67
C ALA A 351 -13.12 -7.54 -15.15
N GLN A 352 -12.27 -8.55 -14.89
CA GLN A 352 -12.48 -9.95 -15.29
C GLN A 352 -13.18 -10.79 -14.21
N ALA A 353 -13.36 -10.25 -13.01
CA ALA A 353 -13.89 -11.01 -11.89
C ALA A 353 -15.33 -11.48 -12.14
N VAL A 354 -15.56 -12.78 -11.91
CA VAL A 354 -16.90 -13.34 -11.86
C VAL A 354 -17.54 -12.94 -10.54
N ARG A 355 -18.68 -12.25 -10.60
CA ARG A 355 -19.47 -11.96 -9.40
C ARG A 355 -20.26 -13.21 -9.01
N VAL A 356 -19.98 -13.71 -7.82
CA VAL A 356 -20.70 -14.84 -7.24
C VAL A 356 -21.88 -14.31 -6.42
N GLU A 357 -23.05 -14.89 -6.66
CA GLU A 357 -24.21 -14.64 -5.79
C GLU A 357 -24.04 -15.43 -4.50
N GLY A 358 -24.04 -14.73 -3.37
CA GLY A 358 -23.92 -15.31 -2.04
C GLY A 358 -25.28 -15.47 -1.34
#